data_1f99350fc579a2b446822112bc2aa998
#
_entry.id   1f99350fc579a2b446822112bc2aa998
#
_cell.length_a   1.000
_cell.length_b   1.000
_cell.length_c   1.000
_cell.angle_alpha   90.00
_cell.angle_beta   90.00
_cell.angle_gamma   90.00
#
_symmetry.space_group_name_H-M   'P 1'
#
loop_
_entity.id
_entity.type
_entity.pdbx_description
1 polymer ?
#
loop_
_entity_poly.entity_id
_entity_poly.type
_entity_poly.pdbx_seq_one_letter_code
_entity_poly.pdbx_strand_id
1 'polypeptide(L)'
;MRGLIRGLLTVALAAGLWTASAPIAKADVEMLMVPSAAMGRDVPVAFQGGGPHMVVLLDAFNAAPDVSNWVTAGNAMNTLAGKGISVAAPAGGAWSMYTDWEQDGSRQWETFLANELPDWMAANKGLAPSGHGIVGAAQGGYGAMAVATFHPDRYRFAGSLSGFLAPEQTGVDGAITAGLAQFGGVDTRNMWGLPQLGRWKWHSPNVHVQLLADNNTRLWVFSPSVGGCSDPAAMIGYCDIAQGTNRVFYQHYRDVGGHNGHFDFPSSGNHDWGNWSGQLGAMSGELVATIK
;
A
#
# COMPACT_ATOMS: atom_id res chain seq x y z
N MET A 1 -87.92 -20.83 -6.38
CA MET A 1 -87.18 -21.18 -5.19
C MET A 1 -85.74 -20.72 -5.40
N ARG A 2 -85.26 -19.80 -4.55
CA ARG A 2 -84.05 -19.03 -4.72
C ARG A 2 -82.82 -19.77 -4.12
N GLY A 3 -81.81 -20.08 -4.90
CA GLY A 3 -80.56 -20.66 -4.44
C GLY A 3 -79.49 -19.57 -4.29
N LEU A 4 -78.99 -19.37 -3.07
CA LEU A 4 -77.85 -18.45 -2.75
C LEU A 4 -76.52 -19.12 -3.08
N ILE A 5 -75.77 -18.49 -3.92
CA ILE A 5 -74.33 -18.80 -4.16
C ILE A 5 -73.51 -17.95 -3.19
N ARG A 6 -72.80 -18.60 -2.25
CA ARG A 6 -71.81 -17.97 -1.39
C ARG A 6 -70.41 -17.98 -2.08
N GLY A 7 -69.96 -16.82 -2.47
CA GLY A 7 -68.54 -16.62 -2.94
C GLY A 7 -67.58 -16.59 -1.76
N LEU A 8 -66.58 -17.45 -1.77
CA LEU A 8 -65.44 -17.38 -0.88
C LEU A 8 -64.35 -16.40 -1.47
N LEU A 9 -64.12 -15.31 -0.78
CA LEU A 9 -62.95 -14.44 -1.06
C LEU A 9 -61.73 -15.02 -0.36
N THR A 10 -60.77 -15.49 -1.13
CA THR A 10 -59.44 -15.88 -0.62
C THR A 10 -58.56 -14.64 -0.63
N VAL A 11 -58.18 -14.12 0.54
CA VAL A 11 -57.17 -13.06 0.70
C VAL A 11 -55.83 -13.73 0.78
N ALA A 12 -54.99 -13.56 -0.24
CA ALA A 12 -53.59 -13.95 -0.21
C ALA A 12 -52.76 -12.88 0.50
N LEU A 13 -52.27 -13.19 1.71
CA LEU A 13 -51.27 -12.38 2.38
C LEU A 13 -49.90 -12.64 1.71
N ALA A 14 -49.37 -11.67 0.97
CA ALA A 14 -47.99 -11.67 0.53
C ALA A 14 -47.10 -11.21 1.71
N ALA A 15 -46.47 -12.16 2.40
CA ALA A 15 -45.42 -11.87 3.38
C ALA A 15 -44.15 -11.46 2.64
N GLY A 16 -43.93 -10.15 2.55
CA GLY A 16 -42.64 -9.61 2.07
C GLY A 16 -41.52 -9.93 3.08
N LEU A 17 -40.60 -10.78 2.71
CA LEU A 17 -39.36 -11.02 3.44
C LEU A 17 -38.48 -9.79 3.28
N TRP A 18 -38.51 -8.89 4.25
CA TRP A 18 -37.50 -7.83 4.39
C TRP A 18 -36.23 -8.50 4.96
N THR A 19 -35.25 -8.80 4.11
CA THR A 19 -33.92 -9.14 4.56
C THR A 19 -33.27 -7.83 5.04
N ALA A 20 -33.38 -7.56 6.33
CA ALA A 20 -32.59 -6.50 6.97
C ALA A 20 -31.12 -6.95 6.89
N SER A 21 -30.34 -6.29 6.03
CA SER A 21 -28.89 -6.41 6.06
C SER A 21 -28.42 -5.90 7.43
N ALA A 22 -27.94 -6.78 8.28
CA ALA A 22 -27.34 -6.38 9.54
C ALA A 22 -26.18 -5.41 9.22
N PRO A 23 -26.04 -4.30 9.95
CA PRO A 23 -24.88 -3.43 9.78
C PRO A 23 -23.63 -4.27 10.03
N ILE A 24 -22.67 -4.24 9.08
CA ILE A 24 -21.36 -4.86 9.26
C ILE A 24 -20.73 -4.15 10.45
N ALA A 25 -20.60 -4.85 11.55
CA ALA A 25 -19.95 -4.30 12.74
C ALA A 25 -18.52 -3.93 12.36
N LYS A 26 -18.12 -2.70 12.71
CA LYS A 26 -16.73 -2.24 12.55
C LYS A 26 -15.87 -3.13 13.44
N ALA A 27 -14.95 -3.89 12.86
CA ALA A 27 -14.01 -4.68 13.63
C ALA A 27 -13.07 -3.75 14.40
N ASP A 28 -12.78 -4.10 15.63
CA ASP A 28 -11.79 -3.40 16.45
C ASP A 28 -10.39 -3.54 15.84
N VAL A 29 -9.53 -2.57 16.09
CA VAL A 29 -8.13 -2.62 15.67
C VAL A 29 -7.36 -3.45 16.71
N GLU A 30 -6.73 -4.52 16.23
CA GLU A 30 -5.86 -5.37 17.02
C GLU A 30 -4.39 -4.95 16.80
N MET A 31 -3.60 -4.93 17.85
CA MET A 31 -2.14 -4.79 17.76
C MET A 31 -1.51 -6.17 17.80
N LEU A 32 -0.97 -6.61 16.68
CA LEU A 32 -0.35 -7.91 16.51
C LEU A 32 1.17 -7.80 16.59
N MET A 33 1.84 -8.85 17.06
CA MET A 33 3.29 -9.01 16.95
C MET A 33 3.54 -10.15 15.98
N VAL A 34 3.88 -9.80 14.73
CA VAL A 34 4.10 -10.77 13.67
C VAL A 34 5.58 -11.13 13.61
N PRO A 35 5.96 -12.39 13.85
CA PRO A 35 7.36 -12.78 13.83
C PRO A 35 7.95 -12.66 12.43
N SER A 36 9.16 -12.12 12.35
CA SER A 36 9.99 -12.12 11.15
C SER A 36 11.27 -12.90 11.42
N ALA A 37 11.35 -14.09 10.87
CA ALA A 37 12.56 -14.89 10.92
C ALA A 37 13.70 -14.24 10.13
N ALA A 38 13.36 -13.61 9.01
CA ALA A 38 14.32 -12.90 8.16
C ALA A 38 14.99 -11.73 8.88
N MET A 39 14.25 -10.99 9.73
CA MET A 39 14.78 -9.85 10.49
C MET A 39 15.19 -10.22 11.93
N GLY A 40 14.92 -11.46 12.39
CA GLY A 40 15.22 -11.91 13.74
C GLY A 40 14.47 -11.15 14.84
N ARG A 41 13.27 -10.63 14.53
CA ARG A 41 12.43 -9.86 15.48
C ARG A 41 10.96 -9.96 15.14
N ASP A 42 10.10 -9.62 16.08
CA ASP A 42 8.69 -9.40 15.80
C ASP A 42 8.46 -8.00 15.23
N VAL A 43 7.50 -7.89 14.32
CA VAL A 43 7.06 -6.63 13.72
C VAL A 43 5.68 -6.29 14.27
N PRO A 44 5.50 -5.11 14.90
CA PRO A 44 4.18 -4.66 15.31
C PRO A 44 3.32 -4.38 14.09
N VAL A 45 2.10 -4.92 14.06
CA VAL A 45 1.15 -4.72 12.96
C VAL A 45 -0.21 -4.33 13.53
N ALA A 46 -0.69 -3.15 13.20
CA ALA A 46 -2.07 -2.80 13.45
C ALA A 46 -2.97 -3.51 12.43
N PHE A 47 -3.91 -4.31 12.91
CA PHE A 47 -4.79 -5.13 12.08
C PHE A 47 -6.25 -4.82 12.33
N GLN A 48 -7.02 -4.71 11.27
CA GLN A 48 -8.48 -4.62 11.31
C GLN A 48 -9.08 -5.65 10.33
N GLY A 49 -9.78 -6.63 10.87
CA GLY A 49 -10.49 -7.64 10.07
C GLY A 49 -11.66 -7.04 9.30
N GLY A 50 -11.94 -7.54 8.10
CA GLY A 50 -13.08 -7.06 7.29
C GLY A 50 -13.38 -7.92 6.07
N GLY A 51 -12.48 -8.83 5.70
CA GLY A 51 -12.64 -9.73 4.56
C GLY A 51 -11.43 -10.65 4.39
N PRO A 52 -11.49 -11.59 3.43
CA PRO A 52 -10.43 -12.59 3.23
C PRO A 52 -9.15 -12.00 2.64
N HIS A 53 -9.22 -10.88 1.95
CA HIS A 53 -8.05 -10.20 1.41
C HIS A 53 -7.73 -8.94 2.22
N MET A 54 -6.46 -8.60 2.32
CA MET A 54 -6.01 -7.42 3.05
C MET A 54 -5.38 -6.39 2.13
N VAL A 55 -5.38 -5.14 2.59
CA VAL A 55 -4.43 -4.13 2.12
C VAL A 55 -3.34 -3.94 3.16
N VAL A 56 -2.08 -4.01 2.72
CA VAL A 56 -0.91 -3.69 3.53
C VAL A 56 -0.56 -2.22 3.32
N LEU A 57 -0.38 -1.47 4.43
CA LEU A 57 -0.14 -0.03 4.40
C LEU A 57 1.27 0.30 4.92
N LEU A 58 2.09 0.90 4.08
CA LEU A 58 3.50 1.20 4.37
C LEU A 58 3.71 2.69 4.67
N ASP A 59 4.40 2.97 5.76
CA ASP A 59 4.64 4.32 6.26
C ASP A 59 5.68 5.11 5.44
N ALA A 60 5.72 6.42 5.67
CA ALA A 60 6.77 7.31 5.20
C ALA A 60 8.11 7.08 5.93
N PHE A 61 9.14 7.90 5.66
CA PHE A 61 10.51 7.70 6.18
C PHE A 61 10.61 7.60 7.70
N ASN A 62 9.91 8.44 8.42
CA ASN A 62 9.91 8.50 9.88
C ASN A 62 8.81 7.63 10.51
N ALA A 63 8.65 6.41 9.99
CA ALA A 63 7.72 5.44 10.53
C ALA A 63 7.91 5.26 12.05
N ALA A 64 6.82 5.29 12.79
CA ALA A 64 6.87 5.05 14.22
C ALA A 64 7.22 3.57 14.51
N PRO A 65 7.92 3.28 15.63
CA PRO A 65 8.38 1.93 15.91
C PRO A 65 7.27 0.96 16.32
N ASP A 66 6.21 1.46 16.96
CA ASP A 66 5.22 0.63 17.63
C ASP A 66 3.85 0.62 16.95
N VAL A 67 3.43 1.75 16.37
CA VAL A 67 2.14 1.90 15.71
C VAL A 67 2.32 2.66 14.40
N SER A 68 1.89 2.07 13.29
CA SER A 68 1.99 2.70 11.97
C SER A 68 1.34 4.08 11.93
N ASN A 69 1.98 5.01 11.22
CA ASN A 69 1.46 6.36 11.00
C ASN A 69 0.17 6.36 10.15
N TRP A 70 -0.10 5.31 9.40
CA TRP A 70 -1.41 5.12 8.76
C TRP A 70 -2.56 5.05 9.76
N VAL A 71 -2.29 4.56 10.98
CA VAL A 71 -3.27 4.54 12.07
C VAL A 71 -3.36 5.90 12.74
N THR A 72 -2.21 6.48 13.12
CA THR A 72 -2.15 7.66 13.98
C THR A 72 -2.35 8.98 13.23
N ALA A 73 -1.95 9.06 11.96
CA ALA A 73 -2.03 10.24 11.12
C ALA A 73 -2.86 10.02 9.84
N GLY A 74 -2.83 8.82 9.27
CA GLY A 74 -3.48 8.49 8.00
C GLY A 74 -4.96 8.11 8.11
N ASN A 75 -5.51 7.96 9.31
CA ASN A 75 -6.91 7.57 9.58
C ASN A 75 -7.39 6.34 8.78
N ALA A 76 -6.46 5.45 8.44
CA ALA A 76 -6.70 4.34 7.51
C ALA A 76 -7.76 3.35 8.00
N MET A 77 -7.75 3.03 9.31
CA MET A 77 -8.68 2.08 9.89
C MET A 77 -10.13 2.56 9.81
N ASN A 78 -10.38 3.87 9.95
CA ASN A 78 -11.71 4.42 9.75
C ASN A 78 -12.08 4.51 8.26
N THR A 79 -11.13 4.91 7.41
CA THR A 79 -11.34 5.05 5.96
C THR A 79 -11.75 3.74 5.30
N LEU A 80 -11.18 2.62 5.75
CA LEU A 80 -11.40 1.30 5.14
C LEU A 80 -12.36 0.40 5.93
N ALA A 81 -12.83 0.85 7.11
CA ALA A 81 -13.78 0.09 7.93
C ALA A 81 -15.04 -0.29 7.16
N GLY A 82 -15.47 -1.54 7.30
CA GLY A 82 -16.73 -2.04 6.71
C GLY A 82 -16.73 -2.19 5.19
N LYS A 83 -15.59 -2.05 4.52
CA LYS A 83 -15.51 -2.16 3.05
C LYS A 83 -15.35 -3.61 2.55
N GLY A 84 -15.31 -4.59 3.45
CA GLY A 84 -15.22 -6.01 3.09
C GLY A 84 -13.81 -6.48 2.75
N ILE A 85 -12.80 -5.73 3.16
CA ILE A 85 -11.38 -6.09 3.11
C ILE A 85 -10.77 -5.92 4.50
N SER A 86 -9.70 -6.65 4.78
CA SER A 86 -8.89 -6.47 5.98
C SER A 86 -7.80 -5.41 5.77
N VAL A 87 -7.30 -4.83 6.84
CA VAL A 87 -6.23 -3.82 6.81
C VAL A 87 -5.09 -4.29 7.70
N ALA A 88 -3.86 -4.26 7.20
CA ALA A 88 -2.66 -4.55 7.95
C ALA A 88 -1.66 -3.39 7.80
N ALA A 89 -1.29 -2.74 8.88
CA ALA A 89 -0.38 -1.62 8.89
C ALA A 89 0.84 -1.93 9.78
N PRO A 90 1.92 -2.49 9.20
CA PRO A 90 3.16 -2.77 9.94
C PRO A 90 3.87 -1.48 10.32
N ALA A 91 4.42 -1.45 11.55
CA ALA A 91 5.21 -0.36 12.09
C ALA A 91 6.72 -0.68 12.06
N GLY A 92 7.56 0.30 12.38
CA GLY A 92 9.01 0.10 12.55
C GLY A 92 9.80 0.03 11.25
N GLY A 93 9.24 0.43 10.12
CA GLY A 93 9.90 0.49 8.81
C GLY A 93 10.67 1.78 8.53
N ALA A 94 11.02 2.55 9.56
CA ALA A 94 11.73 3.81 9.38
C ALA A 94 13.04 3.65 8.59
N TRP A 95 13.24 4.51 7.60
CA TRP A 95 14.47 4.59 6.80
C TRP A 95 14.90 3.27 6.16
N SER A 96 13.95 2.38 5.88
CA SER A 96 14.21 1.03 5.34
C SER A 96 14.06 0.93 3.83
N MET A 97 13.38 1.87 3.19
CA MET A 97 12.88 1.77 1.81
C MET A 97 11.98 0.53 1.60
N TYR A 98 11.59 -0.18 2.67
CA TYR A 98 10.81 -1.42 2.61
C TYR A 98 11.36 -2.46 1.63
N THR A 99 12.68 -2.58 1.59
CA THR A 99 13.43 -3.52 0.76
C THR A 99 14.32 -4.42 1.63
N ASP A 100 14.82 -5.50 1.05
CA ASP A 100 15.84 -6.32 1.70
C ASP A 100 17.21 -5.63 1.54
N TRP A 101 17.87 -5.34 2.66
CA TRP A 101 19.19 -4.76 2.66
C TRP A 101 20.25 -5.84 2.50
N GLU A 102 21.09 -5.72 1.49
CA GLU A 102 22.08 -6.76 1.15
C GLU A 102 23.10 -7.05 2.25
N GLN A 103 23.42 -6.03 3.09
CA GLN A 103 24.44 -6.10 4.14
C GLN A 103 23.89 -5.87 5.56
N ASP A 104 22.55 -5.83 5.71
CA ASP A 104 21.91 -5.63 7.02
C ASP A 104 20.70 -6.56 7.17
N GLY A 105 20.92 -7.71 7.78
CA GLY A 105 19.88 -8.72 8.01
C GLY A 105 18.74 -8.25 8.93
N SER A 106 18.88 -7.13 9.64
CA SER A 106 17.79 -6.57 10.44
C SER A 106 16.73 -5.81 9.62
N ARG A 107 16.96 -5.66 8.31
CA ARG A 107 16.14 -4.86 7.38
C ARG A 107 15.68 -5.66 6.16
N GLN A 108 15.16 -6.86 6.38
CA GLN A 108 14.65 -7.77 5.32
C GLN A 108 13.15 -7.54 5.10
N TRP A 109 12.80 -6.29 4.73
CA TRP A 109 11.41 -5.88 4.64
C TRP A 109 10.67 -6.46 3.44
N GLU A 110 11.32 -6.64 2.29
CA GLU A 110 10.68 -7.27 1.12
C GLU A 110 10.30 -8.71 1.43
N THR A 111 11.21 -9.48 2.04
CA THR A 111 10.94 -10.85 2.50
C THR A 111 9.77 -10.89 3.49
N PHE A 112 9.75 -9.97 4.47
CA PHE A 112 8.65 -9.88 5.42
C PHE A 112 7.31 -9.61 4.74
N LEU A 113 7.26 -8.61 3.87
CA LEU A 113 6.03 -8.17 3.22
C LEU A 113 5.50 -9.15 2.18
N ALA A 114 6.40 -9.81 1.44
CA ALA A 114 6.01 -10.72 0.37
C ALA A 114 5.70 -12.14 0.87
N ASN A 115 6.34 -12.59 1.93
CA ASN A 115 6.24 -13.97 2.39
C ASN A 115 5.73 -14.07 3.83
N GLU A 116 6.46 -13.53 4.80
CA GLU A 116 6.19 -13.81 6.22
C GLU A 116 4.85 -13.24 6.67
N LEU A 117 4.54 -11.99 6.35
CA LEU A 117 3.29 -11.34 6.74
C LEU A 117 2.06 -12.00 6.10
N PRO A 118 1.98 -12.22 4.77
CA PRO A 118 0.82 -12.89 4.17
C PRO A 118 0.62 -14.31 4.68
N ASP A 119 1.70 -15.09 4.82
CA ASP A 119 1.62 -16.46 5.30
C ASP A 119 1.18 -16.54 6.77
N TRP A 120 1.70 -15.63 7.61
CA TRP A 120 1.26 -15.52 9.01
C TRP A 120 -0.21 -15.12 9.12
N MET A 121 -0.66 -14.15 8.32
CA MET A 121 -2.05 -13.71 8.30
C MET A 121 -2.99 -14.81 7.80
N ALA A 122 -2.60 -15.59 6.82
CA ALA A 122 -3.36 -16.75 6.37
C ALA A 122 -3.51 -17.80 7.48
N ALA A 123 -2.41 -18.12 8.18
CA ALA A 123 -2.39 -19.13 9.23
C ALA A 123 -3.12 -18.70 10.51
N ASN A 124 -3.03 -17.42 10.90
CA ASN A 124 -3.49 -16.95 12.21
C ASN A 124 -4.77 -16.10 12.17
N LYS A 125 -5.10 -15.52 11.02
CA LYS A 125 -6.31 -14.69 10.83
C LYS A 125 -7.27 -15.27 9.78
N GLY A 126 -6.91 -16.38 9.14
CA GLY A 126 -7.73 -17.04 8.13
C GLY A 126 -7.89 -16.23 6.84
N LEU A 127 -6.92 -15.35 6.54
CA LEU A 127 -6.95 -14.60 5.29
C LEU A 127 -6.55 -15.48 4.11
N ALA A 128 -6.85 -15.03 2.90
CA ALA A 128 -6.32 -15.64 1.69
C ALA A 128 -4.78 -15.57 1.69
N PRO A 129 -4.07 -16.54 1.08
CA PRO A 129 -2.61 -16.51 1.01
C PRO A 129 -2.07 -15.50 -0.03
N SER A 130 -2.94 -14.95 -0.89
CA SER A 130 -2.55 -14.12 -2.04
C SER A 130 -3.69 -13.21 -2.49
N GLY A 131 -3.43 -12.38 -3.51
CA GLY A 131 -4.44 -11.50 -4.10
C GLY A 131 -4.75 -10.27 -3.27
N HIS A 132 -3.78 -9.80 -2.52
CA HIS A 132 -3.84 -8.64 -1.64
C HIS A 132 -3.61 -7.31 -2.35
N GLY A 133 -3.79 -6.21 -1.63
CA GLY A 133 -3.33 -4.88 -2.00
C GLY A 133 -2.15 -4.42 -1.15
N ILE A 134 -1.32 -3.54 -1.68
CA ILE A 134 -0.26 -2.88 -0.96
C ILE A 134 -0.22 -1.41 -1.34
N VAL A 135 -0.21 -0.52 -0.35
CA VAL A 135 -0.25 0.93 -0.57
C VAL A 135 0.75 1.59 0.38
N GLY A 136 1.46 2.59 -0.08
CA GLY A 136 2.40 3.27 0.80
C GLY A 136 2.59 4.75 0.47
N ALA A 137 3.12 5.47 1.47
CA ALA A 137 3.43 6.89 1.40
C ALA A 137 4.95 7.11 1.35
N ALA A 138 5.44 8.01 0.51
CA ALA A 138 6.86 8.34 0.34
C ALA A 138 7.74 7.09 0.14
N GLN A 139 8.69 6.77 1.04
CA GLN A 139 9.43 5.50 0.94
C GLN A 139 8.52 4.27 0.87
N GLY A 140 7.40 4.30 1.59
CA GLY A 140 6.40 3.23 1.52
C GLY A 140 5.75 3.11 0.15
N GLY A 141 5.59 4.22 -0.56
CA GLY A 141 5.10 4.22 -1.95
C GLY A 141 6.08 3.55 -2.91
N TYR A 142 7.38 3.76 -2.72
CA TYR A 142 8.40 2.97 -3.40
C TYR A 142 8.29 1.48 -3.03
N GLY A 143 8.29 1.16 -1.71
CA GLY A 143 8.23 -0.22 -1.23
C GLY A 143 6.99 -0.98 -1.74
N ALA A 144 5.82 -0.34 -1.71
CA ALA A 144 4.59 -0.92 -2.23
C ALA A 144 4.71 -1.29 -3.73
N MET A 145 5.27 -0.39 -4.53
CA MET A 145 5.44 -0.62 -5.95
C MET A 145 6.50 -1.70 -6.23
N ALA A 146 7.64 -1.67 -5.52
CA ALA A 146 8.71 -2.65 -5.67
C ALA A 146 8.23 -4.07 -5.29
N VAL A 147 7.59 -4.21 -4.12
CA VAL A 147 7.06 -5.50 -3.68
C VAL A 147 6.04 -6.05 -4.67
N ALA A 148 5.10 -5.24 -5.17
CA ALA A 148 4.12 -5.69 -6.15
C ALA A 148 4.76 -6.04 -7.51
N THR A 149 5.85 -5.37 -7.90
CA THR A 149 6.60 -5.67 -9.13
C THR A 149 7.21 -7.07 -9.10
N PHE A 150 7.83 -7.45 -7.98
CA PHE A 150 8.56 -8.71 -7.87
C PHE A 150 7.73 -9.85 -7.29
N HIS A 151 6.58 -9.57 -6.67
CA HIS A 151 5.67 -10.55 -6.04
C HIS A 151 4.23 -10.43 -6.52
N PRO A 152 3.97 -10.55 -7.84
CA PRO A 152 2.64 -10.36 -8.42
C PRO A 152 1.63 -11.44 -7.99
N ASP A 153 2.12 -12.60 -7.57
CA ASP A 153 1.32 -13.68 -6.98
C ASP A 153 0.70 -13.27 -5.65
N ARG A 154 1.35 -12.38 -4.89
CA ARG A 154 0.87 -11.89 -3.59
C ARG A 154 -0.03 -10.66 -3.72
N TYR A 155 0.30 -9.73 -4.62
CA TYR A 155 -0.33 -8.41 -4.69
C TYR A 155 -0.92 -8.11 -6.07
N ARG A 156 -2.24 -7.87 -6.12
CA ARG A 156 -2.98 -7.49 -7.34
C ARG A 156 -3.18 -5.98 -7.48
N PHE A 157 -3.04 -5.24 -6.39
CA PHE A 157 -3.17 -3.79 -6.33
C PHE A 157 -1.93 -3.19 -5.68
N ALA A 158 -1.36 -2.16 -6.32
CA ALA A 158 -0.24 -1.40 -5.78
C ALA A 158 -0.54 0.10 -5.81
N GLY A 159 -0.46 0.74 -4.65
CA GLY A 159 -0.64 2.20 -4.50
C GLY A 159 0.65 2.89 -4.07
N SER A 160 1.10 3.88 -4.85
CA SER A 160 2.24 4.74 -4.51
C SER A 160 1.79 6.17 -4.36
N LEU A 161 1.93 6.71 -3.15
CA LEU A 161 1.61 8.08 -2.82
C LEU A 161 2.91 8.85 -2.57
N SER A 162 3.33 9.61 -3.57
CA SER A 162 4.59 10.37 -3.58
C SER A 162 5.84 9.49 -3.36
N GLY A 163 5.85 8.27 -3.91
CA GLY A 163 6.99 7.36 -3.83
C GLY A 163 8.14 7.75 -4.79
N PHE A 164 9.29 7.10 -4.64
CA PHE A 164 10.48 7.30 -5.49
C PHE A 164 10.59 6.15 -6.49
N LEU A 165 9.79 6.18 -7.56
CA LEU A 165 9.59 5.01 -8.43
C LEU A 165 10.72 4.74 -9.43
N ALA A 166 11.67 5.65 -9.56
CA ALA A 166 12.89 5.50 -10.36
C ALA A 166 14.14 5.84 -9.53
N PRO A 167 14.45 5.07 -8.47
CA PRO A 167 15.54 5.37 -7.54
C PRO A 167 16.93 5.29 -8.19
N GLU A 168 17.06 4.62 -9.33
CA GLU A 168 18.31 4.44 -10.07
C GLU A 168 18.71 5.64 -10.92
N GLN A 169 17.86 6.65 -11.03
CA GLN A 169 18.15 7.81 -11.84
C GLN A 169 19.26 8.66 -11.21
N THR A 170 20.13 9.17 -12.07
CA THR A 170 21.23 10.06 -11.67
C THR A 170 20.71 11.26 -10.88
N GLY A 171 21.23 11.45 -9.68
CA GLY A 171 20.83 12.51 -8.76
C GLY A 171 19.71 12.08 -7.80
N VAL A 172 18.81 11.18 -8.19
CA VAL A 172 17.80 10.58 -7.31
C VAL A 172 18.46 9.65 -6.31
N ASP A 173 19.31 8.75 -6.79
CA ASP A 173 20.15 7.85 -6.00
C ASP A 173 20.96 8.62 -4.94
N GLY A 174 21.59 9.72 -5.36
CA GLY A 174 22.36 10.60 -4.46
C GLY A 174 21.50 11.28 -3.40
N ALA A 175 20.29 11.75 -3.76
CA ALA A 175 19.37 12.38 -2.82
C ALA A 175 18.80 11.38 -1.81
N ILE A 176 18.42 10.18 -2.26
CA ILE A 176 17.99 9.10 -1.36
C ILE A 176 19.12 8.74 -0.39
N THR A 177 20.33 8.54 -0.90
CA THR A 177 21.51 8.25 -0.09
C THR A 177 21.77 9.32 0.97
N ALA A 178 21.78 10.60 0.56
CA ALA A 178 22.02 11.72 1.46
C ALA A 178 20.94 11.82 2.54
N GLY A 179 19.65 11.64 2.17
CA GLY A 179 18.56 11.72 3.11
C GLY A 179 18.53 10.59 4.13
N LEU A 180 18.73 9.37 3.69
CA LEU A 180 18.82 8.21 4.57
C LEU A 180 19.99 8.32 5.54
N ALA A 181 21.15 8.82 5.08
CA ALA A 181 22.30 9.06 5.94
C ALA A 181 22.08 10.22 6.91
N GLN A 182 21.62 11.38 6.42
CA GLN A 182 21.52 12.60 7.20
C GLN A 182 20.38 12.56 8.24
N PHE A 183 19.21 12.04 7.86
CA PHE A 183 18.03 12.03 8.72
C PHE A 183 17.77 10.66 9.37
N GLY A 184 18.12 9.58 8.69
CA GLY A 184 17.97 8.22 9.20
C GLY A 184 19.17 7.69 9.96
N GLY A 185 20.33 8.33 9.82
CA GLY A 185 21.58 7.87 10.44
C GLY A 185 22.04 6.49 9.94
N VAL A 186 21.59 6.10 8.73
CA VAL A 186 21.88 4.77 8.16
C VAL A 186 22.86 4.84 6.99
N ASP A 187 23.68 3.82 6.85
CA ASP A 187 24.62 3.70 5.74
C ASP A 187 23.96 2.94 4.57
N THR A 188 23.58 3.68 3.54
CA THR A 188 22.91 3.13 2.35
C THR A 188 23.79 2.20 1.51
N ARG A 189 25.11 2.15 1.75
CA ARG A 189 25.97 1.13 1.14
C ARG A 189 25.57 -0.27 1.57
N ASN A 190 24.99 -0.39 2.77
CA ASN A 190 24.46 -1.66 3.28
C ASN A 190 23.14 -2.05 2.63
N MET A 191 22.42 -1.11 2.01
CA MET A 191 21.15 -1.37 1.32
C MET A 191 21.40 -2.06 -0.03
N TRP A 192 21.89 -1.34 -1.02
CA TRP A 192 22.12 -1.85 -2.39
C TRP A 192 23.52 -1.54 -2.92
N GLY A 193 24.47 -1.29 -2.03
CA GLY A 193 25.81 -0.86 -2.40
C GLY A 193 25.85 0.57 -2.92
N LEU A 194 27.01 0.96 -3.46
CA LEU A 194 27.17 2.26 -4.08
C LEU A 194 26.33 2.36 -5.37
N PRO A 195 25.66 3.49 -5.63
CA PRO A 195 24.83 3.69 -6.83
C PRO A 195 25.58 3.38 -8.14
N GLN A 196 26.88 3.74 -8.20
CA GLN A 196 27.74 3.54 -9.37
C GLN A 196 27.95 2.06 -9.73
N LEU A 197 27.69 1.12 -8.82
CA LEU A 197 27.82 -0.32 -9.08
C LEU A 197 26.60 -0.89 -9.83
N GLY A 198 25.58 -0.09 -10.10
CA GLY A 198 24.43 -0.44 -10.91
C GLY A 198 23.38 -1.32 -10.23
N ARG A 199 23.58 -1.74 -8.97
CA ARG A 199 22.63 -2.60 -8.22
C ARG A 199 21.30 -1.92 -7.94
N TRP A 200 21.27 -0.61 -7.82
CA TRP A 200 20.07 0.19 -7.67
C TRP A 200 19.02 -0.07 -8.77
N LYS A 201 19.48 -0.46 -9.97
CA LYS A 201 18.60 -0.86 -11.07
C LYS A 201 17.86 -2.18 -10.80
N TRP A 202 18.46 -3.08 -10.02
CA TRP A 202 17.83 -4.37 -9.73
C TRP A 202 16.61 -4.23 -8.82
N HIS A 203 16.58 -3.17 -8.01
CA HIS A 203 15.51 -2.89 -7.06
C HIS A 203 14.54 -1.80 -7.57
N SER A 204 14.70 -1.33 -8.79
CA SER A 204 13.89 -0.25 -9.33
C SER A 204 12.60 -0.75 -9.97
N PRO A 205 11.42 -0.35 -9.48
CA PRO A 205 10.16 -0.65 -10.15
C PRO A 205 10.07 0.00 -11.54
N ASN A 206 10.76 1.13 -11.78
CA ASN A 206 10.83 1.75 -13.09
C ASN A 206 11.57 0.89 -14.11
N VAL A 207 12.72 0.32 -13.74
CA VAL A 207 13.49 -0.58 -14.63
C VAL A 207 12.71 -1.84 -14.95
N HIS A 208 11.94 -2.35 -13.99
CA HIS A 208 11.16 -3.58 -14.11
C HIS A 208 9.67 -3.37 -14.39
N VAL A 209 9.30 -2.18 -14.87
CA VAL A 209 7.89 -1.78 -15.07
C VAL A 209 7.12 -2.71 -16.02
N GLN A 210 7.81 -3.38 -16.94
CA GLN A 210 7.23 -4.40 -17.82
C GLN A 210 6.52 -5.50 -17.03
N LEU A 211 7.08 -5.93 -15.87
CA LEU A 211 6.47 -6.96 -15.03
C LEU A 211 5.09 -6.53 -14.51
N LEU A 212 4.93 -5.27 -14.12
CA LEU A 212 3.63 -4.74 -13.68
C LEU A 212 2.60 -4.69 -14.81
N ALA A 213 3.04 -4.38 -16.03
CA ALA A 213 2.19 -4.38 -17.21
C ALA A 213 1.78 -5.81 -17.60
N ASP A 214 2.72 -6.75 -17.64
CA ASP A 214 2.48 -8.17 -17.99
C ASP A 214 1.57 -8.86 -16.98
N ASN A 215 1.74 -8.57 -15.69
CA ASN A 215 0.93 -9.11 -14.62
C ASN A 215 -0.45 -8.43 -14.50
N ASN A 216 -0.66 -7.36 -15.26
CA ASN A 216 -1.89 -6.55 -15.20
C ASN A 216 -2.23 -6.09 -13.77
N THR A 217 -1.20 -5.79 -12.97
CA THR A 217 -1.36 -5.26 -11.61
C THR A 217 -2.13 -3.94 -11.66
N ARG A 218 -3.16 -3.77 -10.82
CA ARG A 218 -3.87 -2.49 -10.71
C ARG A 218 -3.00 -1.48 -9.98
N LEU A 219 -2.67 -0.37 -10.63
CA LEU A 219 -1.82 0.67 -10.08
C LEU A 219 -2.64 1.91 -9.69
N TRP A 220 -2.26 2.54 -8.58
CA TRP A 220 -2.69 3.88 -8.19
C TRP A 220 -1.46 4.70 -7.83
N VAL A 221 -1.13 5.69 -8.66
CA VAL A 221 0.06 6.51 -8.48
C VAL A 221 -0.35 7.97 -8.38
N PHE A 222 -0.06 8.57 -7.23
CA PHE A 222 -0.33 9.97 -6.96
C PHE A 222 0.95 10.67 -6.50
N SER A 223 1.28 11.81 -7.13
CA SER A 223 2.40 12.64 -6.70
C SER A 223 2.17 14.09 -7.14
N PRO A 224 1.81 15.00 -6.23
CA PRO A 224 1.56 16.39 -6.58
C PRO A 224 2.86 17.15 -6.83
N SER A 225 2.77 18.26 -7.58
CA SER A 225 3.78 19.32 -7.55
C SER A 225 3.70 20.01 -6.21
N VAL A 226 4.84 20.17 -5.56
CA VAL A 226 4.85 20.55 -4.16
C VAL A 226 4.89 22.06 -3.97
N GLY A 227 3.84 22.59 -3.39
CA GLY A 227 3.84 23.95 -2.82
C GLY A 227 4.41 24.01 -1.40
N GLY A 228 4.53 22.88 -0.74
CA GLY A 228 5.10 22.73 0.59
C GLY A 228 5.43 21.28 0.91
N CYS A 229 6.59 21.07 1.47
CA CYS A 229 7.03 19.78 2.00
C CYS A 229 7.26 19.98 3.49
N SER A 230 6.43 19.38 4.31
CA SER A 230 6.56 19.41 5.77
C SER A 230 7.52 18.36 6.30
N ASP A 231 8.01 17.48 5.43
CA ASP A 231 9.02 16.49 5.78
C ASP A 231 10.37 17.19 6.01
N PRO A 232 11.15 16.85 7.07
CA PRO A 232 12.53 17.27 7.20
C PRO A 232 13.37 17.02 5.94
N ALA A 233 13.04 16.00 5.17
CA ALA A 233 13.61 15.71 3.85
C ALA A 233 13.31 16.77 2.76
N ALA A 234 12.44 17.74 3.01
CA ALA A 234 12.22 18.89 2.12
C ALA A 234 13.51 19.62 1.77
N MET A 235 14.43 19.69 2.72
CA MET A 235 15.72 20.38 2.54
C MET A 235 16.62 19.77 1.46
N ILE A 236 16.35 18.55 1.02
CA ILE A 236 17.12 17.86 -0.03
C ILE A 236 16.29 17.60 -1.29
N GLY A 237 15.17 18.32 -1.46
CA GLY A 237 14.36 18.25 -2.68
C GLY A 237 13.56 16.96 -2.88
N TYR A 238 13.36 16.16 -1.84
CA TYR A 238 12.62 14.88 -1.95
C TYR A 238 11.24 15.02 -2.59
N CYS A 239 10.57 16.10 -2.31
CA CYS A 239 9.22 16.30 -2.79
C CYS A 239 9.18 16.51 -4.31
N ASP A 240 10.13 17.28 -4.84
CA ASP A 240 10.27 17.48 -6.29
C ASP A 240 10.75 16.21 -6.99
N ILE A 241 11.70 15.50 -6.36
CA ILE A 241 12.23 14.22 -6.85
C ILE A 241 11.11 13.18 -6.92
N ALA A 242 10.23 13.10 -5.91
CA ALA A 242 9.12 12.17 -5.92
C ALA A 242 8.26 12.36 -7.19
N GLN A 243 7.83 13.58 -7.49
CA GLN A 243 7.01 13.83 -8.69
C GLN A 243 7.78 13.50 -9.99
N GLY A 244 9.05 13.90 -10.08
CA GLY A 244 9.88 13.63 -11.25
C GLY A 244 9.97 12.12 -11.54
N THR A 245 10.31 11.32 -10.54
CA THR A 245 10.44 9.86 -10.68
C THR A 245 9.12 9.17 -11.00
N ASN A 246 7.98 9.66 -10.48
CA ASN A 246 6.66 9.12 -10.79
C ASN A 246 6.24 9.41 -12.24
N ARG A 247 6.60 10.59 -12.79
CA ARG A 247 6.35 10.92 -14.20
C ARG A 247 7.18 10.06 -15.14
N VAL A 248 8.45 9.81 -14.81
CA VAL A 248 9.32 8.90 -15.57
C VAL A 248 8.75 7.48 -15.55
N PHE A 249 8.38 6.99 -14.39
CA PHE A 249 7.73 5.67 -14.25
C PHE A 249 6.44 5.58 -15.08
N TYR A 250 5.57 6.60 -15.02
CA TYR A 250 4.34 6.64 -15.83
C TYR A 250 4.62 6.56 -17.32
N GLN A 251 5.56 7.36 -17.82
CA GLN A 251 5.92 7.33 -19.24
C GLN A 251 6.41 5.94 -19.65
N HIS A 252 7.33 5.36 -18.87
CA HIS A 252 7.86 4.03 -19.17
C HIS A 252 6.78 2.94 -19.08
N TYR A 253 5.87 3.02 -18.09
CA TYR A 253 4.72 2.12 -18.00
C TYR A 253 3.84 2.18 -19.26
N ARG A 254 3.61 3.37 -19.79
CA ARG A 254 2.87 3.56 -21.06
C ARG A 254 3.62 3.00 -22.26
N ASP A 255 4.91 3.24 -22.33
CA ASP A 255 5.77 2.79 -23.43
C ASP A 255 5.82 1.27 -23.55
N VAL A 256 5.76 0.55 -22.42
CA VAL A 256 5.68 -0.92 -22.38
C VAL A 256 4.25 -1.47 -22.56
N GLY A 257 3.27 -0.62 -22.86
CA GLY A 257 1.88 -1.03 -23.09
C GLY A 257 1.01 -1.13 -21.83
N GLY A 258 1.48 -0.65 -20.69
CA GLY A 258 0.72 -0.63 -19.44
C GLY A 258 -0.56 0.22 -19.55
N HIS A 259 -1.68 -0.31 -19.08
CA HIS A 259 -3.00 0.32 -19.22
C HIS A 259 -3.89 0.18 -17.98
N ASN A 260 -3.50 -0.60 -16.99
CA ASN A 260 -4.27 -0.84 -15.76
C ASN A 260 -3.80 0.04 -14.60
N GLY A 261 -3.78 1.37 -14.79
CA GLY A 261 -3.29 2.31 -13.79
C GLY A 261 -4.09 3.61 -13.74
N HIS A 262 -4.26 4.13 -12.53
CA HIS A 262 -4.65 5.50 -12.26
C HIS A 262 -3.39 6.29 -11.92
N PHE A 263 -3.15 7.38 -12.66
CA PHE A 263 -1.99 8.25 -12.48
C PHE A 263 -2.46 9.69 -12.34
N ASP A 264 -2.16 10.32 -11.21
CA ASP A 264 -2.56 11.68 -10.92
C ASP A 264 -1.37 12.52 -10.44
N PHE A 265 -1.06 13.57 -11.19
CA PHE A 265 0.07 14.46 -10.95
C PHE A 265 -0.41 15.91 -10.89
N PRO A 266 -1.19 16.30 -9.88
CA PRO A 266 -1.74 17.65 -9.82
C PRO A 266 -0.64 18.72 -9.70
N SER A 267 -0.93 19.92 -10.22
CA SER A 267 0.02 21.05 -10.23
C SER A 267 0.25 21.69 -8.85
N SER A 268 -0.52 21.25 -7.84
CA SER A 268 -0.40 21.72 -6.46
C SER A 268 -0.78 20.63 -5.48
N GLY A 269 -0.19 20.65 -4.30
CA GLY A 269 -0.46 19.72 -3.21
C GLY A 269 0.68 19.72 -2.21
N ASN A 270 0.62 18.83 -1.26
CA ASN A 270 1.63 18.67 -0.21
C ASN A 270 2.12 17.23 -0.12
N HIS A 271 3.34 17.06 0.36
CA HIS A 271 3.92 15.76 0.69
C HIS A 271 3.63 15.47 2.17
N ASP A 272 2.38 15.13 2.49
CA ASP A 272 1.91 15.01 3.87
C ASP A 272 0.79 13.97 4.05
N TRP A 273 0.49 13.67 5.31
CA TRP A 273 -0.54 12.72 5.70
C TRP A 273 -1.95 13.16 5.30
N GLY A 274 -2.22 14.45 5.18
CA GLY A 274 -3.52 14.96 4.74
C GLY A 274 -3.83 14.55 3.30
N ASN A 275 -2.86 14.73 2.40
CA ASN A 275 -2.99 14.29 1.00
C ASN A 275 -3.03 12.76 0.87
N TRP A 276 -2.14 12.04 1.57
CA TRP A 276 -2.10 10.58 1.48
C TRP A 276 -3.36 9.92 2.03
N SER A 277 -3.89 10.42 3.15
CA SER A 277 -5.18 9.98 3.72
C SER A 277 -6.35 10.22 2.74
N GLY A 278 -6.38 11.40 2.11
CA GLY A 278 -7.36 11.71 1.08
C GLY A 278 -7.30 10.75 -0.11
N GLN A 279 -6.08 10.42 -0.56
CA GLN A 279 -5.86 9.48 -1.65
C GLN A 279 -6.25 8.04 -1.29
N LEU A 280 -6.02 7.60 -0.05
CA LEU A 280 -6.50 6.29 0.42
C LEU A 280 -8.04 6.21 0.34
N GLY A 281 -8.72 7.28 0.70
CA GLY A 281 -10.17 7.40 0.54
C GLY A 281 -10.61 7.32 -0.92
N ALA A 282 -9.95 8.09 -1.80
CA ALA A 282 -10.25 8.14 -3.24
C ALA A 282 -10.06 6.79 -3.93
N MET A 283 -8.94 6.08 -3.65
CA MET A 283 -8.66 4.77 -4.26
C MET A 283 -9.50 3.62 -3.69
N SER A 284 -10.15 3.81 -2.54
CA SER A 284 -10.73 2.71 -1.77
C SER A 284 -11.73 1.86 -2.54
N GLY A 285 -12.50 2.47 -3.44
CA GLY A 285 -13.45 1.74 -4.30
C GLY A 285 -12.77 0.78 -5.27
N GLU A 286 -11.73 1.26 -5.95
CA GLU A 286 -10.96 0.45 -6.90
C GLU A 286 -10.10 -0.60 -6.19
N LEU A 287 -9.49 -0.26 -5.07
CA LEU A 287 -8.75 -1.19 -4.22
C LEU A 287 -9.65 -2.38 -3.83
N VAL A 288 -10.82 -2.10 -3.26
CA VAL A 288 -11.78 -3.14 -2.86
C VAL A 288 -12.23 -3.97 -4.05
N ALA A 289 -12.57 -3.36 -5.17
CA ALA A 289 -13.00 -4.08 -6.38
C ALA A 289 -11.92 -5.00 -6.95
N THR A 290 -10.65 -4.65 -6.75
CA THR A 290 -9.51 -5.43 -7.27
C THR A 290 -9.16 -6.63 -6.41
N ILE A 291 -9.20 -6.49 -5.07
CA ILE A 291 -8.71 -7.54 -4.17
C ILE A 291 -9.80 -8.39 -3.52
N LYS A 292 -11.06 -7.99 -3.69
CA LYS A 292 -12.23 -8.65 -3.07
C LYS A 292 -12.65 -9.94 -3.77
#